data_6ca4fdb21b905cd34112361891d38518
#
_entry.id   6ca4fdb21b905cd34112361891d38518
#
_cell.length_a   1.000
_cell.length_b   1.000
_cell.length_c   1.000
_cell.angle_alpha   90.00
_cell.angle_beta   90.00
_cell.angle_gamma   90.00
#
_symmetry.space_group_name_H-M   'P 1'
#
loop_
_entity.id
_entity.type
_entity.pdbx_description
1 polymer ?
#
loop_
_entity_poly.entity_id
_entity_poly.type
_entity_poly.pdbx_seq_one_letter_code
_entity_poly.pdbx_strand_id
1 'polypeptide(L)'
;MPETMNTAPVEMLDQSAAAVPAAVEPAAPAKPTLTYAEKVQGMNADERNWTLAKSKAAAMAQLPDGFLPQTYTGNPGACAIACEMAGRMNVSPLFVMQNLYIVYGNPTWSGKSCKALIDNSGQFAGRTRYRMEGEEGTPNWGCRLIGVDKLTGEKVEGPKVTVKMAHDLGWWDKKGSYWPKMTEMMLKYRAAAYFARAECPEVLMGANIDYEVGDGDAEEEGAAHA
;
A
#
# COMPACT_ATOMS: atom_id res chain seq x y z
N MET A 1 -19.27 89.46 14.46
CA MET A 1 -19.53 89.95 15.80
C MET A 1 -20.34 88.96 16.55
N PRO A 2 -20.06 88.72 17.85
CA PRO A 2 -18.82 88.27 18.49
C PRO A 2 -18.99 86.85 19.11
N GLU A 3 -17.92 86.18 19.27
CA GLU A 3 -17.30 85.72 20.53
C GLU A 3 -18.23 85.24 21.65
N THR A 4 -18.06 84.00 22.06
CA THR A 4 -17.91 83.69 23.50
C THR A 4 -17.00 82.50 23.71
N MET A 5 -15.89 82.73 24.30
CA MET A 5 -15.01 81.72 24.96
C MET A 5 -15.81 81.02 26.06
N ASN A 6 -15.64 79.74 26.16
CA ASN A 6 -15.98 79.01 27.39
C ASN A 6 -14.80 78.12 27.79
N THR A 7 -14.15 78.50 28.83
CA THR A 7 -13.10 77.79 29.56
C THR A 7 -13.75 76.72 30.42
N ALA A 8 -13.37 75.45 30.19
CA ALA A 8 -13.65 74.33 31.09
C ALA A 8 -12.41 73.98 31.95
N PRO A 9 -12.58 73.52 33.19
CA PRO A 9 -11.49 73.39 34.15
C PRO A 9 -10.68 72.14 33.98
N VAL A 10 -9.41 72.26 34.33
CA VAL A 10 -8.41 71.17 34.36
C VAL A 10 -8.75 70.26 35.54
N GLU A 11 -9.15 69.03 35.23
CA GLU A 11 -9.25 67.92 36.21
C GLU A 11 -7.90 67.22 36.37
N MET A 12 -7.56 67.05 37.65
CA MET A 12 -6.30 66.47 38.13
C MET A 12 -6.10 65.06 37.67
N LEU A 13 -4.90 64.76 37.14
CA LEU A 13 -4.39 63.45 36.84
C LEU A 13 -4.24 62.65 38.15
N ASP A 14 -5.09 61.62 38.30
CA ASP A 14 -4.91 60.56 39.29
C ASP A 14 -3.79 59.58 38.82
N GLN A 15 -2.72 59.55 39.63
CA GLN A 15 -1.60 58.64 39.44
C GLN A 15 -2.02 57.24 39.96
N SER A 16 -2.71 56.46 39.13
CA SER A 16 -2.93 55.04 39.39
C SER A 16 -1.62 54.30 39.24
N ALA A 17 -1.19 53.67 40.31
CA ALA A 17 0.01 52.87 40.43
C ALA A 17 0.14 51.78 39.33
N ALA A 18 1.24 51.85 38.59
CA ALA A 18 1.60 50.81 37.65
C ALA A 18 1.84 49.48 38.40
N ALA A 19 0.97 48.51 38.15
CA ALA A 19 1.18 47.12 38.62
C ALA A 19 2.46 46.55 37.97
N VAL A 20 3.41 46.16 38.79
CA VAL A 20 4.62 45.45 38.40
C VAL A 20 4.19 44.11 37.78
N PRO A 21 4.59 43.77 36.55
CA PRO A 21 4.27 42.45 35.99
C PRO A 21 4.93 41.36 36.83
N ALA A 22 4.14 40.39 37.25
CA ALA A 22 4.61 39.21 37.98
C ALA A 22 5.76 38.54 37.20
N ALA A 23 6.84 38.24 37.92
CA ALA A 23 8.00 37.56 37.37
C ALA A 23 7.54 36.25 36.70
N VAL A 24 7.77 36.14 35.38
CA VAL A 24 7.55 34.89 34.61
C VAL A 24 8.55 33.87 35.17
N GLU A 25 8.06 32.84 35.84
CA GLU A 25 8.90 31.73 36.25
C GLU A 25 9.62 31.19 35.01
N PRO A 26 10.93 30.90 35.07
CA PRO A 26 11.67 30.33 33.98
C PRO A 26 11.07 28.95 33.66
N ALA A 27 10.57 28.78 32.42
CA ALA A 27 10.06 27.51 31.93
C ALA A 27 11.11 26.40 32.19
N ALA A 28 10.67 25.28 32.78
CA ALA A 28 11.54 24.15 33.01
C ALA A 28 12.31 23.79 31.73
N PRO A 29 13.59 23.43 31.80
CA PRO A 29 14.38 23.13 30.62
C PRO A 29 13.71 21.97 29.83
N ALA A 30 13.41 22.24 28.55
CA ALA A 30 12.84 21.26 27.67
C ALA A 30 13.77 20.03 27.66
N LYS A 31 13.20 18.84 27.88
CA LYS A 31 13.97 17.59 27.82
C LYS A 31 14.69 17.53 26.47
N PRO A 32 15.97 17.17 26.43
CA PRO A 32 16.73 17.13 25.18
C PRO A 32 16.01 16.22 24.17
N THR A 33 15.69 16.79 23.02
CA THR A 33 15.07 16.03 21.92
C THR A 33 16.16 15.15 21.32
N LEU A 34 16.09 13.84 21.57
CA LEU A 34 17.01 12.85 21.00
C LEU A 34 16.99 12.96 19.46
N THR A 35 18.16 12.92 18.86
CA THR A 35 18.31 12.81 17.41
C THR A 35 17.71 11.49 16.91
N TYR A 36 17.41 11.39 15.62
CA TYR A 36 16.90 10.14 15.03
C TYR A 36 17.86 8.96 15.28
N ALA A 37 19.17 9.19 15.16
CA ALA A 37 20.19 8.18 15.41
C ALA A 37 20.16 7.67 16.85
N GLU A 38 20.05 8.56 17.84
CA GLU A 38 19.95 8.19 19.26
C GLU A 38 18.67 7.44 19.59
N LYS A 39 17.53 7.82 18.96
CA LYS A 39 16.26 7.09 19.13
C LYS A 39 16.32 5.66 18.60
N VAL A 40 17.03 5.44 17.50
CA VAL A 40 17.11 4.13 16.83
C VAL A 40 18.15 3.21 17.47
N GLN A 41 19.16 3.75 18.16
CA GLN A 41 20.30 2.99 18.67
C GLN A 41 19.93 1.94 19.73
N GLY A 42 18.84 2.15 20.48
CA GLY A 42 18.34 1.19 21.49
C GLY A 42 17.23 0.26 21.01
N MET A 43 16.77 0.39 19.76
CA MET A 43 15.64 -0.37 19.24
C MET A 43 16.08 -1.76 18.73
N ASN A 44 15.24 -2.77 18.93
CA ASN A 44 15.38 -4.04 18.23
C ASN A 44 15.10 -3.89 16.71
N ALA A 45 15.32 -4.95 15.93
CA ALA A 45 15.18 -4.91 14.48
C ALA A 45 13.76 -4.55 14.03
N ASP A 46 12.75 -5.11 14.69
CA ASP A 46 11.33 -4.87 14.34
C ASP A 46 10.91 -3.43 14.67
N GLU A 47 11.31 -2.92 15.84
CA GLU A 47 11.07 -1.52 16.21
C GLU A 47 11.71 -0.53 15.24
N ARG A 48 12.95 -0.82 14.79
CA ARG A 48 13.63 0.01 13.76
C ARG A 48 12.89 -0.03 12.44
N ASN A 49 12.50 -1.20 11.98
CA ASN A 49 11.78 -1.38 10.72
C ASN A 49 10.44 -0.64 10.75
N TRP A 50 9.69 -0.78 11.83
CA TRP A 50 8.42 -0.08 12.01
C TRP A 50 8.59 1.44 12.09
N THR A 51 9.62 1.92 12.79
CA THR A 51 9.93 3.35 12.88
C THR A 51 10.31 3.94 11.52
N LEU A 52 11.10 3.20 10.74
CA LEU A 52 11.47 3.58 9.38
C LEU A 52 10.25 3.56 8.44
N ALA A 53 9.38 2.56 8.55
CA ALA A 53 8.14 2.46 7.80
C ALA A 53 7.22 3.68 8.07
N LYS A 54 7.01 4.06 9.32
CA LYS A 54 6.24 5.25 9.70
C LYS A 54 6.85 6.55 9.15
N SER A 55 8.17 6.69 9.19
CA SER A 55 8.85 7.88 8.66
C SER A 55 8.67 8.00 7.14
N LYS A 56 8.84 6.91 6.40
CA LYS A 56 8.59 6.85 4.94
C LYS A 56 7.13 7.14 4.62
N ALA A 57 6.21 6.54 5.38
CA ALA A 57 4.78 6.68 5.18
C ALA A 57 4.31 8.13 5.36
N ALA A 58 4.83 8.84 6.35
CA ALA A 58 4.50 10.24 6.56
C ALA A 58 4.88 11.11 5.35
N ALA A 59 6.03 10.84 4.73
CA ALA A 59 6.45 11.54 3.52
C ALA A 59 5.61 11.14 2.30
N MET A 60 5.28 9.84 2.16
CA MET A 60 4.49 9.35 1.03
C MET A 60 3.04 9.85 1.07
N ALA A 61 2.43 9.91 2.26
CA ALA A 61 1.07 10.41 2.41
C ALA A 61 0.92 11.91 2.05
N GLN A 62 2.02 12.66 1.98
CA GLN A 62 2.06 14.07 1.59
C GLN A 62 2.33 14.26 0.08
N LEU A 63 2.48 13.19 -0.69
CA LEU A 63 2.65 13.31 -2.14
C LEU A 63 1.39 13.94 -2.76
N PRO A 64 1.56 14.72 -3.86
CA PRO A 64 0.43 15.27 -4.58
C PRO A 64 -0.54 14.19 -5.07
N ASP A 65 -1.81 14.59 -5.26
CA ASP A 65 -2.83 13.70 -5.81
C ASP A 65 -2.40 13.09 -7.14
N GLY A 66 -2.74 11.82 -7.36
CA GLY A 66 -2.40 11.07 -8.55
C GLY A 66 -1.07 10.31 -8.51
N PHE A 67 -0.21 10.56 -7.51
CA PHE A 67 1.01 9.74 -7.30
C PHE A 67 0.73 8.40 -6.63
N LEU A 68 -0.25 8.39 -5.74
CA LEU A 68 -0.67 7.18 -5.01
C LEU A 68 -2.13 6.86 -5.31
N PRO A 69 -2.51 5.57 -5.24
CA PRO A 69 -3.93 5.21 -5.20
C PRO A 69 -4.66 5.91 -4.05
N GLN A 70 -5.94 6.20 -4.25
CA GLN A 70 -6.74 7.00 -3.31
C GLN A 70 -6.74 6.45 -1.88
N THR A 71 -6.70 5.13 -1.71
CA THR A 71 -6.61 4.46 -0.40
C THR A 71 -5.40 4.93 0.42
N TYR A 72 -4.31 5.33 -0.24
CA TYR A 72 -3.05 5.74 0.38
C TYR A 72 -2.86 7.25 0.42
N THR A 73 -3.52 8.00 -0.46
CA THR A 73 -3.43 9.46 -0.53
C THR A 73 -3.94 10.09 0.77
N GLY A 74 -3.12 10.91 1.43
CA GLY A 74 -3.46 11.54 2.70
C GLY A 74 -3.63 10.57 3.88
N ASN A 75 -3.33 9.27 3.72
CA ASN A 75 -3.50 8.24 4.73
C ASN A 75 -2.15 7.66 5.21
N PRO A 76 -1.48 8.31 6.19
CA PRO A 76 -0.18 7.84 6.68
C PRO A 76 -0.24 6.46 7.34
N GLY A 77 -1.39 6.05 7.87
CA GLY A 77 -1.59 4.71 8.45
C GLY A 77 -1.53 3.61 7.39
N ALA A 78 -2.29 3.74 6.31
CA ALA A 78 -2.24 2.81 5.19
C ALA A 78 -0.85 2.79 4.53
N CYS A 79 -0.23 3.96 4.34
CA CYS A 79 1.14 4.05 3.85
C CYS A 79 2.14 3.34 4.77
N ALA A 80 1.98 3.40 6.11
CA ALA A 80 2.88 2.73 7.04
C ALA A 80 2.80 1.21 6.92
N ILE A 81 1.60 0.66 6.81
CA ILE A 81 1.39 -0.79 6.58
C ILE A 81 2.03 -1.21 5.25
N ALA A 82 1.80 -0.46 4.18
CA ALA A 82 2.40 -0.76 2.88
C ALA A 82 3.94 -0.66 2.90
N CYS A 83 4.51 0.31 3.61
CA CYS A 83 5.96 0.44 3.78
C CYS A 83 6.55 -0.71 4.61
N GLU A 84 5.85 -1.15 5.63
CA GLU A 84 6.25 -2.27 6.48
C GLU A 84 6.23 -3.58 5.68
N MET A 85 5.14 -3.88 4.98
CA MET A 85 5.02 -5.03 4.08
C MET A 85 6.14 -5.01 3.02
N ALA A 86 6.37 -3.86 2.39
CA ALA A 86 7.43 -3.70 1.39
C ALA A 86 8.82 -4.03 1.96
N GLY A 87 9.09 -3.61 3.19
CA GLY A 87 10.34 -3.92 3.89
C GLY A 87 10.52 -5.42 4.13
N ARG A 88 9.47 -6.12 4.58
CA ARG A 88 9.50 -7.58 4.81
C ARG A 88 9.64 -8.38 3.50
N MET A 89 9.01 -7.90 2.44
CA MET A 89 9.02 -8.53 1.13
C MET A 89 10.22 -8.13 0.25
N ASN A 90 11.06 -7.19 0.71
CA ASN A 90 12.16 -6.61 -0.04
C ASN A 90 11.72 -6.06 -1.43
N VAL A 91 10.60 -5.34 -1.45
CA VAL A 91 10.07 -4.66 -2.64
C VAL A 91 9.91 -3.16 -2.38
N SER A 92 9.65 -2.39 -3.44
CA SER A 92 9.36 -0.96 -3.29
C SER A 92 8.00 -0.75 -2.59
N PRO A 93 7.86 0.22 -1.67
CA PRO A 93 6.57 0.62 -1.14
C PRO A 93 5.56 1.01 -2.23
N LEU A 94 6.00 1.68 -3.29
CA LEU A 94 5.13 2.00 -4.44
C LEU A 94 4.61 0.74 -5.14
N PHE A 95 5.44 -0.32 -5.24
CA PHE A 95 4.96 -1.60 -5.79
C PHE A 95 3.81 -2.15 -4.95
N VAL A 96 3.92 -2.12 -3.62
CA VAL A 96 2.84 -2.57 -2.73
C VAL A 96 1.61 -1.70 -2.93
N MET A 97 1.73 -0.39 -2.86
CA MET A 97 0.60 0.55 -2.95
C MET A 97 -0.13 0.46 -4.31
N GLN A 98 0.58 0.19 -5.40
CA GLN A 98 -0.01 0.07 -6.73
C GLN A 98 -0.59 -1.31 -7.05
N ASN A 99 -0.37 -2.31 -6.21
CA ASN A 99 -0.79 -3.69 -6.47
C ASN A 99 -1.56 -4.34 -5.33
N LEU A 100 -1.65 -3.70 -4.17
CA LEU A 100 -2.43 -4.14 -3.02
C LEU A 100 -3.64 -3.21 -2.86
N TYR A 101 -4.82 -3.74 -3.06
CA TYR A 101 -6.09 -3.04 -2.89
C TYR A 101 -6.76 -3.43 -1.58
N ILE A 102 -7.62 -2.57 -1.05
CA ILE A 102 -8.48 -2.92 0.08
C ILE A 102 -9.87 -3.19 -0.48
N VAL A 103 -10.27 -4.45 -0.47
CA VAL A 103 -11.59 -4.89 -0.98
C VAL A 103 -12.40 -5.39 0.21
N TYR A 104 -13.52 -4.74 0.52
CA TYR A 104 -14.35 -5.03 1.73
C TYR A 104 -13.54 -5.12 3.03
N GLY A 105 -12.58 -4.22 3.19
CA GLY A 105 -11.71 -4.19 4.38
C GLY A 105 -10.57 -5.22 4.36
N ASN A 106 -10.46 -6.05 3.33
CA ASN A 106 -9.42 -7.07 3.19
C ASN A 106 -8.33 -6.63 2.22
N PRO A 107 -7.05 -6.69 2.61
CA PRO A 107 -5.94 -6.49 1.68
C PRO A 107 -5.96 -7.58 0.60
N THR A 108 -5.88 -7.16 -0.65
CA THR A 108 -6.05 -8.04 -1.81
C THR A 108 -5.00 -7.72 -2.87
N TRP A 109 -4.19 -8.70 -3.24
CA TRP A 109 -3.20 -8.57 -4.31
C TRP A 109 -3.84 -8.67 -5.69
N SER A 110 -3.40 -7.83 -6.60
CA SER A 110 -3.73 -7.99 -8.01
C SER A 110 -3.07 -9.26 -8.57
N GLY A 111 -3.76 -10.06 -9.37
CA GLY A 111 -3.20 -11.27 -9.99
C GLY A 111 -1.95 -11.00 -10.84
N LYS A 112 -1.86 -9.81 -11.44
CA LYS A 112 -0.67 -9.39 -12.21
C LYS A 112 0.60 -9.28 -11.39
N SER A 113 0.50 -8.98 -10.08
CA SER A 113 1.65 -8.80 -9.18
C SER A 113 2.20 -10.11 -8.62
N CYS A 114 1.39 -11.18 -8.59
CA CYS A 114 1.75 -12.44 -7.95
C CYS A 114 3.08 -13.01 -8.46
N LYS A 115 3.30 -12.97 -9.80
CA LYS A 115 4.58 -13.47 -10.35
C LYS A 115 5.79 -12.68 -9.84
N ALA A 116 5.67 -11.37 -9.70
CA ALA A 116 6.76 -10.55 -9.19
C ALA A 116 7.05 -10.86 -7.72
N LEU A 117 6.01 -11.10 -6.92
CA LEU A 117 6.14 -11.52 -5.52
C LEU A 117 6.85 -12.87 -5.40
N ILE A 118 6.41 -13.86 -6.21
CA ILE A 118 7.03 -15.19 -6.25
C ILE A 118 8.51 -15.10 -6.62
N ASP A 119 8.82 -14.43 -7.73
CA ASP A 119 10.20 -14.33 -8.24
C ASP A 119 11.12 -13.54 -7.26
N ASN A 120 10.56 -12.60 -6.50
CA ASN A 120 11.30 -11.80 -5.52
C ASN A 120 11.45 -12.49 -4.15
N SER A 121 10.69 -13.55 -3.88
CA SER A 121 10.70 -14.26 -2.58
C SER A 121 12.06 -14.91 -2.28
N GLY A 122 12.83 -15.23 -3.33
CA GLY A 122 14.10 -15.94 -3.20
C GLY A 122 13.97 -17.43 -2.93
N GLN A 123 12.76 -17.98 -2.94
CA GLN A 123 12.50 -19.41 -2.70
C GLN A 123 12.82 -20.29 -3.91
N PHE A 124 12.78 -19.71 -5.11
CA PHE A 124 13.01 -20.44 -6.35
C PHE A 124 14.40 -20.16 -6.93
N ALA A 125 14.98 -21.16 -7.56
CA ALA A 125 16.25 -21.08 -8.27
C ALA A 125 16.04 -20.34 -9.61
N GLY A 126 16.27 -19.03 -9.62
CA GLY A 126 16.01 -18.17 -10.75
C GLY A 126 14.54 -17.75 -10.86
N ARG A 127 14.13 -17.33 -12.06
CA ARG A 127 12.76 -16.88 -12.30
C ARG A 127 11.85 -18.05 -12.64
N THR A 128 10.65 -18.06 -12.08
CA THR A 128 9.59 -18.97 -12.49
C THR A 128 9.20 -18.76 -13.95
N ARG A 129 8.66 -19.80 -14.60
CA ARG A 129 8.34 -19.82 -16.03
C ARG A 129 6.90 -20.22 -16.27
N TYR A 130 6.25 -19.51 -17.18
CA TYR A 130 4.94 -19.92 -17.67
C TYR A 130 5.10 -21.06 -18.69
N ARG A 131 4.22 -22.06 -18.60
CA ARG A 131 4.05 -23.12 -19.59
C ARG A 131 2.63 -23.11 -20.10
N MET A 132 2.47 -22.79 -21.38
CA MET A 132 1.19 -22.92 -22.06
C MET A 132 0.95 -24.39 -22.42
N GLU A 133 -0.29 -24.84 -22.27
CA GLU A 133 -0.71 -26.22 -22.50
C GLU A 133 -2.06 -26.26 -23.21
N GLY A 134 -2.22 -27.21 -24.12
CA GLY A 134 -3.41 -27.32 -24.96
C GLY A 134 -3.32 -26.49 -26.23
N GLU A 135 -4.32 -26.61 -27.08
CA GLU A 135 -4.41 -25.87 -28.33
C GLU A 135 -5.09 -24.53 -28.12
N GLU A 136 -4.52 -23.46 -28.66
CA GLU A 136 -5.07 -22.13 -28.60
C GLU A 136 -6.49 -22.06 -29.16
N GLY A 137 -7.38 -21.36 -28.50
CA GLY A 137 -8.79 -21.23 -28.84
C GLY A 137 -9.67 -22.39 -28.38
N THR A 138 -9.08 -23.45 -27.78
CA THR A 138 -9.88 -24.53 -27.20
C THR A 138 -10.16 -24.35 -25.72
N PRO A 139 -11.21 -24.98 -25.16
CA PRO A 139 -11.50 -24.90 -23.72
C PRO A 139 -10.36 -25.45 -22.84
N ASN A 140 -9.53 -26.34 -23.34
CA ASN A 140 -8.39 -26.93 -22.63
C ASN A 140 -7.10 -26.11 -22.74
N TRP A 141 -7.08 -25.05 -23.56
CA TRP A 141 -5.97 -24.11 -23.60
C TRP A 141 -5.79 -23.48 -22.24
N GLY A 142 -4.58 -23.54 -21.73
CA GLY A 142 -4.33 -23.12 -20.37
C GLY A 142 -2.88 -22.82 -20.09
N CYS A 143 -2.61 -22.42 -18.86
CA CYS A 143 -1.29 -22.04 -18.39
C CYS A 143 -1.01 -22.63 -17.01
N ARG A 144 0.25 -23.00 -16.78
CA ARG A 144 0.84 -23.27 -15.46
C ARG A 144 2.01 -22.33 -15.21
N LEU A 145 2.24 -22.00 -13.96
CA LEU A 145 3.53 -21.47 -13.53
C LEU A 145 4.39 -22.62 -13.03
N ILE A 146 5.69 -22.58 -13.32
CA ILE A 146 6.66 -23.59 -12.96
C ILE A 146 7.85 -22.90 -12.31
N GLY A 147 8.29 -23.42 -11.18
CA GLY A 147 9.50 -23.04 -10.47
C GLY A 147 10.44 -24.22 -10.27
N VAL A 148 11.63 -23.95 -9.81
CA VAL A 148 12.54 -24.93 -9.23
C VAL A 148 12.82 -24.49 -7.81
N ASP A 149 12.46 -25.29 -6.83
CA ASP A 149 12.72 -24.99 -5.43
C ASP A 149 14.23 -24.82 -5.21
N LYS A 150 14.62 -23.77 -4.52
CA LYS A 150 16.03 -23.40 -4.35
C LYS A 150 16.76 -24.32 -3.38
N LEU A 151 16.04 -24.89 -2.41
CA LEU A 151 16.62 -25.72 -1.37
C LEU A 151 16.73 -27.18 -1.81
N THR A 152 15.67 -27.70 -2.43
CA THR A 152 15.59 -29.11 -2.85
C THR A 152 16.06 -29.36 -4.27
N GLY A 153 16.03 -28.34 -5.12
CA GLY A 153 16.28 -28.47 -6.55
C GLY A 153 15.12 -29.13 -7.31
N GLU A 154 14.01 -29.42 -6.63
CA GLU A 154 12.86 -30.06 -7.24
C GLU A 154 12.04 -29.08 -8.08
N LYS A 155 11.44 -29.61 -9.12
CA LYS A 155 10.52 -28.87 -9.98
C LYS A 155 9.17 -28.76 -9.30
N VAL A 156 8.69 -27.54 -9.12
CA VAL A 156 7.37 -27.20 -8.59
C VAL A 156 6.47 -26.77 -9.74
N GLU A 157 5.34 -27.41 -9.91
CA GLU A 157 4.35 -27.07 -10.92
C GLU A 157 3.02 -26.68 -10.27
N GLY A 158 2.62 -25.43 -10.45
CA GLY A 158 1.34 -24.95 -9.95
C GLY A 158 0.13 -25.53 -10.70
N PRO A 159 -1.07 -25.27 -10.22
CA PRO A 159 -2.31 -25.67 -10.86
C PRO A 159 -2.42 -25.17 -12.31
N LYS A 160 -3.02 -25.98 -13.18
CA LYS A 160 -3.34 -25.53 -14.54
C LYS A 160 -4.60 -24.69 -14.53
N VAL A 161 -4.51 -23.48 -15.02
CA VAL A 161 -5.65 -22.60 -15.29
C VAL A 161 -6.01 -22.71 -16.76
N THR A 162 -7.29 -22.87 -17.10
CA THR A 162 -7.77 -23.09 -18.47
C THR A 162 -8.84 -22.08 -18.87
N VAL A 163 -9.05 -21.94 -20.19
CA VAL A 163 -10.17 -21.18 -20.74
C VAL A 163 -11.51 -21.71 -20.25
N LYS A 164 -11.64 -23.04 -20.13
CA LYS A 164 -12.84 -23.66 -19.55
C LYS A 164 -13.12 -23.14 -18.13
N MET A 165 -12.09 -23.07 -17.29
CA MET A 165 -12.26 -22.51 -15.94
C MET A 165 -12.72 -21.05 -15.96
N ALA A 166 -12.23 -20.25 -16.91
CA ALA A 166 -12.65 -18.86 -17.04
C ALA A 166 -14.14 -18.72 -17.38
N HIS A 167 -14.69 -19.62 -18.19
CA HIS A 167 -16.13 -19.68 -18.46
C HIS A 167 -16.92 -20.23 -17.27
N ASP A 168 -16.50 -21.36 -16.71
CA ASP A 168 -17.19 -22.02 -15.60
C ASP A 168 -17.31 -21.13 -14.36
N LEU A 169 -16.31 -20.26 -14.13
CA LEU A 169 -16.23 -19.34 -12.99
C LEU A 169 -16.74 -17.91 -13.32
N GLY A 170 -17.28 -17.70 -14.52
CA GLY A 170 -17.88 -16.43 -14.91
C GLY A 170 -16.90 -15.30 -15.22
N TRP A 171 -15.59 -15.55 -15.21
CA TRP A 171 -14.59 -14.51 -15.50
C TRP A 171 -14.63 -14.02 -16.94
N TRP A 172 -15.02 -14.90 -17.86
CA TRP A 172 -15.05 -14.60 -19.29
C TRP A 172 -16.12 -13.59 -19.67
N ASP A 173 -17.31 -13.80 -19.13
CA ASP A 173 -18.53 -13.05 -19.52
C ASP A 173 -18.80 -11.82 -18.65
N LYS A 174 -17.94 -11.55 -17.69
CA LYS A 174 -18.05 -10.40 -16.83
C LYS A 174 -18.00 -9.10 -17.65
N LYS A 175 -18.84 -8.12 -17.28
CA LYS A 175 -18.83 -6.80 -17.92
C LYS A 175 -17.43 -6.16 -17.76
N GLY A 176 -16.85 -5.73 -18.88
CA GLY A 176 -15.51 -5.15 -18.89
C GLY A 176 -14.37 -6.17 -18.90
N SER A 177 -14.67 -7.48 -18.95
CA SER A 177 -13.66 -8.53 -18.90
C SER A 177 -12.60 -8.40 -20.00
N TYR A 178 -11.34 -8.57 -19.60
CA TYR A 178 -10.20 -8.64 -20.51
C TYR A 178 -9.96 -10.05 -21.04
N TRP A 179 -10.66 -11.08 -20.52
CA TRP A 179 -10.48 -12.48 -20.94
C TRP A 179 -10.62 -12.70 -22.44
N PRO A 180 -11.67 -12.23 -23.12
CA PRO A 180 -11.81 -12.38 -24.56
C PRO A 180 -10.76 -11.63 -25.38
N LYS A 181 -10.19 -10.56 -24.82
CA LYS A 181 -9.27 -9.67 -25.53
C LYS A 181 -7.80 -10.00 -25.33
N MET A 182 -7.47 -10.60 -24.18
CA MET A 182 -6.10 -10.84 -23.73
C MET A 182 -6.00 -12.21 -23.03
N THR A 183 -6.59 -13.25 -23.62
CA THR A 183 -6.75 -14.58 -23.03
C THR A 183 -5.44 -15.15 -22.49
N GLU A 184 -4.38 -15.14 -23.27
CA GLU A 184 -3.07 -15.66 -22.85
C GLU A 184 -2.53 -14.94 -21.61
N MET A 185 -2.67 -13.61 -21.59
CA MET A 185 -2.19 -12.81 -20.46
C MET A 185 -3.02 -13.09 -19.20
N MET A 186 -4.33 -13.23 -19.33
CA MET A 186 -5.22 -13.56 -18.23
C MET A 186 -4.95 -14.96 -17.68
N LEU A 187 -4.70 -15.93 -18.55
CA LEU A 187 -4.25 -17.27 -18.16
C LEU A 187 -2.95 -17.21 -17.35
N LYS A 188 -1.97 -16.41 -17.79
CA LYS A 188 -0.70 -16.21 -17.06
C LYS A 188 -0.91 -15.57 -15.70
N TYR A 189 -1.71 -14.51 -15.60
CA TYR A 189 -1.97 -13.85 -14.32
C TYR A 189 -2.64 -14.79 -13.34
N ARG A 190 -3.65 -15.53 -13.78
CA ARG A 190 -4.35 -16.52 -12.93
C ARG A 190 -3.45 -17.69 -12.55
N ALA A 191 -2.61 -18.20 -13.47
CA ALA A 191 -1.66 -19.26 -13.15
C ALA A 191 -0.65 -18.82 -12.08
N ALA A 192 -0.16 -17.58 -12.13
CA ALA A 192 0.71 -17.05 -11.08
C ALA A 192 -0.01 -16.89 -9.74
N ALA A 193 -1.26 -16.41 -9.75
CA ALA A 193 -2.09 -16.29 -8.57
C ALA A 193 -2.36 -17.63 -7.89
N TYR A 194 -2.73 -18.64 -8.66
CA TYR A 194 -2.96 -20.01 -8.17
C TYR A 194 -1.67 -20.66 -7.66
N PHE A 195 -0.56 -20.42 -8.35
CA PHE A 195 0.76 -20.88 -7.89
C PHE A 195 1.11 -20.26 -6.54
N ALA A 196 0.97 -18.94 -6.38
CA ALA A 196 1.25 -18.27 -5.13
C ALA A 196 0.44 -18.86 -3.97
N ARG A 197 -0.84 -19.13 -4.20
CA ARG A 197 -1.73 -19.66 -3.15
C ARG A 197 -1.44 -21.13 -2.82
N ALA A 198 -1.10 -21.95 -3.81
CA ALA A 198 -0.90 -23.39 -3.63
C ALA A 198 0.50 -23.75 -3.14
N GLU A 199 1.53 -23.11 -3.69
CA GLU A 199 2.92 -23.53 -3.56
C GLU A 199 3.77 -22.62 -2.65
N CYS A 200 3.37 -21.37 -2.44
CA CYS A 200 4.12 -20.40 -1.62
C CYS A 200 3.21 -19.32 -1.03
N PRO A 201 2.20 -19.69 -0.22
CA PRO A 201 1.20 -18.74 0.31
C PRO A 201 1.80 -17.63 1.18
N GLU A 202 2.96 -17.85 1.77
CA GLU A 202 3.66 -16.86 2.59
C GLU A 202 4.10 -15.61 1.80
N VAL A 203 4.27 -15.70 0.47
CA VAL A 203 4.60 -14.53 -0.37
C VAL A 203 3.47 -13.53 -0.42
N LEU A 204 2.25 -13.93 -0.05
CA LEU A 204 1.07 -13.09 -0.04
C LEU A 204 0.92 -12.29 1.26
N MET A 205 1.73 -12.58 2.28
CA MET A 205 1.69 -11.89 3.58
C MET A 205 0.30 -11.89 4.23
N GLY A 206 -0.47 -12.96 4.04
CA GLY A 206 -1.83 -13.10 4.56
C GLY A 206 -2.92 -12.33 3.79
N ALA A 207 -2.55 -11.61 2.73
CA ALA A 207 -3.52 -10.93 1.89
C ALA A 207 -4.23 -11.90 0.93
N ASN A 208 -5.43 -11.54 0.50
CA ASN A 208 -6.17 -12.26 -0.52
C ASN A 208 -5.57 -12.02 -1.92
N ILE A 209 -6.10 -12.71 -2.92
CA ILE A 209 -5.86 -12.41 -4.33
C ILE A 209 -7.19 -12.04 -4.97
N ASP A 210 -7.16 -11.24 -6.01
CA ASP A 210 -8.35 -10.65 -6.65
C ASP A 210 -9.42 -11.65 -7.12
N TYR A 211 -9.09 -12.91 -7.35
CA TYR A 211 -10.08 -13.95 -7.68
C TYR A 211 -10.80 -14.55 -6.45
N GLU A 212 -10.29 -14.34 -5.23
CA GLU A 212 -10.86 -14.85 -3.99
C GLU A 212 -11.94 -13.92 -3.43
N VAL A 213 -11.91 -12.66 -3.82
CA VAL A 213 -12.93 -11.68 -3.50
C VAL A 213 -13.90 -11.69 -4.66
N GLY A 214 -15.18 -11.95 -4.39
CA GLY A 214 -16.21 -12.09 -5.42
C GLY A 214 -16.09 -10.98 -6.47
N ASP A 215 -15.94 -11.43 -7.72
CA ASP A 215 -15.63 -10.54 -8.86
C ASP A 215 -16.68 -9.42 -9.12
N GLY A 216 -17.79 -9.41 -8.38
CA GLY A 216 -18.85 -8.39 -8.49
C GLY A 216 -18.49 -7.03 -7.91
N ASP A 217 -17.54 -6.99 -7.01
CA ASP A 217 -17.43 -5.89 -6.07
C ASP A 217 -16.14 -5.07 -6.20
N ALA A 218 -15.16 -5.59 -6.97
CA ALA A 218 -13.88 -4.89 -7.21
C ALA A 218 -13.95 -3.82 -8.31
N GLU A 219 -15.04 -3.77 -9.10
CA GLU A 219 -15.11 -2.88 -10.26
C GLU A 219 -15.61 -1.47 -9.94
N GLU A 220 -16.37 -1.27 -8.85
CA GLU A 220 -16.83 0.08 -8.51
C GLU A 220 -15.72 0.97 -7.94
N GLU A 221 -14.74 0.40 -7.24
CA GLU A 221 -13.60 1.19 -6.75
C GLU A 221 -12.43 1.30 -7.73
N GLY A 222 -12.23 0.30 -8.60
CA GLY A 222 -11.15 0.32 -9.62
C GLY A 222 -11.46 1.18 -10.85
N ALA A 223 -12.73 1.36 -11.20
CA ALA A 223 -13.16 2.17 -12.35
C ALA A 223 -13.13 3.69 -12.08
N ALA A 224 -13.01 4.10 -10.82
CA ALA A 224 -12.81 5.50 -10.44
C ALA A 224 -11.36 5.99 -10.66
N HIS A 225 -10.46 5.12 -11.15
CA HIS A 225 -9.02 5.40 -11.28
C HIS A 225 -8.42 5.05 -12.66
N ALA A 226 -9.27 5.01 -13.71
CA ALA A 226 -8.79 4.92 -15.10
C ALA A 226 -8.86 6.30 -15.80
#